data_93eead5e8c9d6e3ae26b51ecd11f6328
#
_entry.id   93eead5e8c9d6e3ae26b51ecd11f6328
#
_cell.length_a   1.000
_cell.length_b   1.000
_cell.length_c   1.000
_cell.angle_alpha   90.00
_cell.angle_beta   90.00
_cell.angle_gamma   90.00
#
_symmetry.space_group_name_H-M   'P 1'
#
loop_
_entity.id
_entity.type
_entity.pdbx_description
1 polymer ?
#
loop_
_entity_poly.entity_id
_entity_poly.type
_entity_poly.pdbx_seq_one_letter_code
_entity_poly.pdbx_strand_id
1 'polypeptide(L)'
;MSWSEKIAQRIDGRGMPSWSSLWLILFSFVLVIVFCVGHWGKQGFALSAFGDLSELAFLLVAAAFMVRNAFASHGAARIFWSFSATGIAFWIVGVAQWTVYEIILRVAAPQTPVGDTLLFLKLVPLVAALAIEPQSQLTRRFRMLGFLDLSFLLVYWFYCYAMWVIPNRLVVHQNGVYNFHFNTIDTLGHIIFVFVLGVTALRAQGTWRNLYRLYWASIALYTLSSLIANVAIDEGKYHSGSLYDLPLLTSVAGIAYFAILGTNLPVRSAPSPLTGAPSKSSRAMVLLPARIAMLATLSTPLMGFALLGSAGLSDRVGRFRVLATFLAMLILTVLLSLKQDLLSSDLIRSLREANLACVNLSNTHQRMLQVEKLASLGQVVARVANVVKKAVAATLHSSTALIRDAAAGSPTRGMVEKLVSQAHRTDALLNNMLSFACESPLEIASVDLRQLLSAAVGLTRVGQNPRIQLEVRSEGEIPSVAADSSRILQVFLQIIGNGVDAVEEKGSGSLVITLRVVHQQVEVEFADSGTGLLEPEHVFDPFYTTKGVGKGVGLGLSTCYGIVRQHDGDISCRDRVGGGAVFTVSLPVASEEASRISLPNLAPVEGS
;
A
#
# COMPACT_ATOMS: atom_id res chain seq x y z
N MET A 1 -11.32 -4.08 39.00
CA MET A 1 -12.07 -5.17 38.35
C MET A 1 -13.54 -5.03 38.68
N SER A 2 -14.35 -4.78 37.65
CA SER A 2 -15.80 -4.61 37.82
C SER A 2 -16.46 -5.97 38.15
N TRP A 3 -17.66 -5.92 38.76
CA TRP A 3 -18.43 -7.12 39.08
C TRP A 3 -18.73 -7.98 37.86
N SER A 4 -18.83 -7.36 36.68
CA SER A 4 -18.98 -8.02 35.35
C SER A 4 -17.73 -8.81 34.94
N GLU A 5 -16.52 -8.35 35.24
CA GLU A 5 -15.27 -9.07 34.96
C GLU A 5 -15.09 -10.30 35.86
N LYS A 6 -15.54 -10.21 37.15
CA LYS A 6 -15.52 -11.36 38.06
C LYS A 6 -16.57 -12.43 37.70
N ILE A 7 -17.71 -12.03 37.12
CA ILE A 7 -18.71 -12.98 36.62
C ILE A 7 -18.23 -13.64 35.32
N ALA A 8 -17.62 -12.88 34.39
CA ALA A 8 -17.03 -13.43 33.17
C ALA A 8 -15.92 -14.45 33.47
N GLN A 9 -15.02 -14.16 34.42
CA GLN A 9 -13.99 -15.13 34.88
C GLN A 9 -14.56 -16.37 35.61
N ARG A 10 -15.71 -16.26 36.27
CA ARG A 10 -16.36 -17.43 36.91
C ARG A 10 -17.18 -18.26 35.93
N ILE A 11 -17.64 -17.71 34.83
CA ILE A 11 -18.32 -18.45 33.74
C ILE A 11 -17.29 -19.15 32.85
N ASP A 12 -16.12 -18.55 32.63
CA ASP A 12 -14.99 -19.17 31.92
C ASP A 12 -14.32 -20.30 32.72
N GLY A 13 -14.48 -20.31 34.02
CA GLY A 13 -13.90 -21.36 34.92
C GLY A 13 -14.73 -22.63 35.12
N ARG A 14 -15.99 -22.66 34.62
CA ARG A 14 -16.79 -23.90 34.53
C ARG A 14 -17.08 -24.20 33.08
N GLY A 15 -16.06 -24.82 32.45
CA GLY A 15 -16.03 -25.06 31.03
C GLY A 15 -17.30 -25.75 30.51
N MET A 16 -18.14 -25.00 29.78
CA MET A 16 -18.85 -25.67 28.70
C MET A 16 -17.79 -26.32 27.82
N PRO A 17 -17.96 -27.59 27.44
CA PRO A 17 -17.04 -28.24 26.54
C PRO A 17 -16.90 -27.35 25.30
N SER A 18 -15.68 -27.04 24.92
CA SER A 18 -15.44 -26.27 23.68
C SER A 18 -16.11 -27.03 22.53
N TRP A 19 -16.60 -26.31 21.50
CA TRP A 19 -17.21 -26.97 20.32
C TRP A 19 -16.33 -28.10 19.77
N SER A 20 -15.01 -27.99 19.89
CA SER A 20 -14.05 -29.00 19.51
C SER A 20 -14.12 -30.26 20.40
N SER A 21 -14.27 -30.10 21.70
CA SER A 21 -14.39 -31.23 22.64
C SER A 21 -15.72 -31.97 22.46
N LEU A 22 -16.80 -31.21 22.31
CA LEU A 22 -18.14 -31.77 22.06
C LEU A 22 -18.19 -32.56 20.75
N TRP A 23 -17.53 -32.04 19.71
CA TRP A 23 -17.39 -32.68 18.42
C TRP A 23 -16.63 -34.03 18.53
N LEU A 24 -15.50 -34.04 19.21
CA LEU A 24 -14.71 -35.26 19.41
C LEU A 24 -15.49 -36.33 20.15
N ILE A 25 -16.29 -35.97 21.17
CA ILE A 25 -17.13 -36.90 21.90
C ILE A 25 -18.22 -37.49 20.98
N LEU A 26 -18.94 -36.60 20.24
CA LEU A 26 -19.98 -37.04 19.31
C LEU A 26 -19.40 -37.95 18.22
N PHE A 27 -18.28 -37.56 17.65
CA PHE A 27 -17.59 -38.33 16.62
C PHE A 27 -17.14 -39.70 17.14
N SER A 28 -16.52 -39.74 18.32
CA SER A 28 -16.11 -41.03 18.94
C SER A 28 -17.31 -41.95 19.18
N PHE A 29 -18.44 -41.40 19.61
CA PHE A 29 -19.67 -42.16 19.81
C PHE A 29 -20.20 -42.75 18.49
N VAL A 30 -20.24 -41.97 17.41
CA VAL A 30 -20.65 -42.44 16.08
C VAL A 30 -19.72 -43.52 15.57
N LEU A 31 -18.39 -43.36 15.73
CA LEU A 31 -17.41 -44.41 15.35
C LEU A 31 -17.62 -45.71 16.07
N VAL A 32 -17.87 -45.68 17.40
CA VAL A 32 -18.15 -46.88 18.18
C VAL A 32 -19.41 -47.58 17.70
N ILE A 33 -20.48 -46.80 17.40
CA ILE A 33 -21.72 -47.39 16.87
C ILE A 33 -21.46 -48.06 15.53
N VAL A 34 -20.83 -47.35 14.56
CA VAL A 34 -20.55 -47.93 13.23
C VAL A 34 -19.65 -49.14 13.33
N PHE A 35 -18.62 -49.11 14.21
CA PHE A 35 -17.76 -50.26 14.44
C PHE A 35 -18.53 -51.45 15.00
N CYS A 36 -19.29 -51.28 16.08
CA CYS A 36 -20.02 -52.36 16.74
C CYS A 36 -21.10 -52.96 15.81
N VAL A 37 -21.86 -52.09 15.13
CA VAL A 37 -22.94 -52.57 14.26
C VAL A 37 -22.38 -53.14 12.95
N GLY A 38 -21.30 -52.56 12.39
CA GLY A 38 -20.63 -53.10 11.20
C GLY A 38 -19.92 -54.44 11.45
N HIS A 39 -19.45 -54.71 12.69
CA HIS A 39 -18.77 -55.95 13.04
C HIS A 39 -19.74 -57.07 13.46
N TRP A 40 -20.79 -56.74 14.22
CA TRP A 40 -21.72 -57.74 14.79
C TRP A 40 -23.13 -57.67 14.21
N GLY A 41 -23.44 -56.60 13.46
CA GLY A 41 -24.77 -56.40 12.88
C GLY A 41 -24.99 -57.22 11.61
N LYS A 42 -26.24 -57.67 11.41
CA LYS A 42 -26.64 -58.19 10.10
C LYS A 42 -26.80 -57.01 9.10
N GLN A 43 -26.39 -57.25 7.88
CA GLN A 43 -26.65 -56.29 6.77
C GLN A 43 -28.13 -55.97 6.74
N GLY A 44 -28.46 -54.67 6.78
CA GLY A 44 -29.84 -54.21 6.74
C GLY A 44 -29.95 -52.71 6.49
N PHE A 45 -31.14 -52.32 6.06
CA PHE A 45 -31.51 -50.94 5.72
C PHE A 45 -31.09 -49.92 6.81
N ALA A 46 -31.29 -50.27 8.09
CA ALA A 46 -30.99 -49.36 9.20
C ALA A 46 -29.49 -49.00 9.30
N LEU A 47 -28.62 -49.96 8.96
CA LEU A 47 -27.17 -49.75 9.00
C LEU A 47 -26.69 -48.86 7.85
N SER A 48 -27.19 -49.12 6.64
CA SER A 48 -26.91 -48.28 5.48
C SER A 48 -27.43 -46.85 5.69
N ALA A 49 -28.65 -46.69 6.16
CA ALA A 49 -29.24 -45.41 6.48
C ALA A 49 -28.45 -44.64 7.55
N PHE A 50 -27.93 -45.33 8.56
CA PHE A 50 -27.09 -44.68 9.59
C PHE A 50 -25.75 -44.22 9.03
N GLY A 51 -25.11 -44.96 8.14
CA GLY A 51 -23.87 -44.59 7.47
C GLY A 51 -24.08 -43.32 6.64
N ASP A 52 -25.02 -43.33 5.73
CA ASP A 52 -25.32 -42.21 4.81
C ASP A 52 -25.74 -40.92 5.54
N LEU A 53 -26.62 -41.06 6.57
CA LEU A 53 -27.06 -39.92 7.37
C LEU A 53 -25.91 -39.35 8.22
N SER A 54 -25.00 -40.20 8.70
CA SER A 54 -23.83 -39.74 9.46
C SER A 54 -22.85 -38.97 8.59
N GLU A 55 -22.59 -39.43 7.38
CA GLU A 55 -21.75 -38.70 6.42
C GLU A 55 -22.37 -37.33 6.07
N LEU A 56 -23.65 -37.32 5.73
CA LEU A 56 -24.39 -36.09 5.39
C LEU A 56 -24.39 -35.12 6.59
N ALA A 57 -24.61 -35.60 7.82
CA ALA A 57 -24.58 -34.76 9.01
C ALA A 57 -23.19 -34.13 9.24
N PHE A 58 -22.13 -34.89 9.08
CA PHE A 58 -20.76 -34.37 9.24
C PHE A 58 -20.41 -33.32 8.18
N LEU A 59 -20.83 -33.52 6.93
CA LEU A 59 -20.66 -32.52 5.87
C LEU A 59 -21.47 -31.24 6.15
N LEU A 60 -22.71 -31.36 6.66
CA LEU A 60 -23.51 -30.20 7.05
C LEU A 60 -22.86 -29.39 8.17
N VAL A 61 -22.30 -30.07 9.17
CA VAL A 61 -21.54 -29.42 10.25
C VAL A 61 -20.30 -28.71 9.67
N ALA A 62 -19.53 -29.37 8.80
CA ALA A 62 -18.40 -28.76 8.14
C ALA A 62 -18.79 -27.48 7.38
N ALA A 63 -19.85 -27.56 6.58
CA ALA A 63 -20.36 -26.42 5.81
C ALA A 63 -20.80 -25.26 6.72
N ALA A 64 -21.58 -25.56 7.77
CA ALA A 64 -22.07 -24.55 8.71
C ALA A 64 -20.92 -23.78 9.38
N PHE A 65 -19.88 -24.48 9.85
CA PHE A 65 -18.71 -23.82 10.44
C PHE A 65 -17.85 -23.10 9.41
N MET A 66 -17.70 -23.60 8.18
CA MET A 66 -17.00 -22.89 7.11
C MET A 66 -17.72 -21.60 6.71
N VAL A 67 -19.07 -21.62 6.58
CA VAL A 67 -19.91 -20.43 6.33
C VAL A 67 -19.77 -19.45 7.49
N ARG A 68 -19.89 -19.90 8.74
CA ARG A 68 -19.66 -19.05 9.92
C ARG A 68 -18.28 -18.39 9.88
N ASN A 69 -17.24 -19.17 9.59
CA ASN A 69 -15.87 -18.64 9.48
C ASN A 69 -15.73 -17.62 8.34
N ALA A 70 -16.42 -17.82 7.21
CA ALA A 70 -16.46 -16.86 6.11
C ALA A 70 -17.09 -15.52 6.53
N PHE A 71 -18.19 -15.56 7.30
CA PHE A 71 -18.82 -14.33 7.81
C PHE A 71 -17.99 -13.65 8.90
N ALA A 72 -17.33 -14.41 9.77
CA ALA A 72 -16.49 -13.90 10.86
C ALA A 72 -15.13 -13.36 10.37
N SER A 73 -14.69 -13.75 9.18
CA SER A 73 -13.38 -13.39 8.62
C SER A 73 -13.48 -12.21 7.64
N HIS A 74 -12.33 -11.55 7.40
CA HIS A 74 -12.18 -10.45 6.44
C HIS A 74 -11.09 -10.75 5.41
N GLY A 75 -11.12 -10.06 4.27
CA GLY A 75 -10.07 -10.16 3.25
C GLY A 75 -9.90 -11.57 2.67
N ALA A 76 -8.66 -12.05 2.63
CA ALA A 76 -8.28 -13.35 2.06
C ALA A 76 -8.89 -14.53 2.81
N ALA A 77 -8.93 -14.49 4.13
CA ALA A 77 -9.51 -15.55 4.95
C ALA A 77 -11.01 -15.74 4.65
N ARG A 78 -11.77 -14.66 4.42
CA ARG A 78 -13.17 -14.75 4.01
C ARG A 78 -13.32 -15.50 2.69
N ILE A 79 -12.47 -15.20 1.70
CA ILE A 79 -12.54 -15.86 0.39
C ILE A 79 -12.17 -17.34 0.51
N PHE A 80 -11.12 -17.65 1.29
CA PHE A 80 -10.71 -19.03 1.56
C PHE A 80 -11.87 -19.86 2.14
N TRP A 81 -12.53 -19.37 3.20
CA TRP A 81 -13.65 -20.07 3.81
C TRP A 81 -14.88 -20.14 2.90
N SER A 82 -15.14 -19.10 2.10
CA SER A 82 -16.24 -19.11 1.13
C SER A 82 -16.03 -20.16 0.05
N PHE A 83 -14.85 -20.28 -0.51
CA PHE A 83 -14.56 -21.32 -1.50
C PHE A 83 -14.59 -22.71 -0.90
N SER A 84 -14.05 -22.88 0.32
CA SER A 84 -14.12 -24.15 1.04
C SER A 84 -15.58 -24.57 1.29
N ALA A 85 -16.42 -23.63 1.73
CA ALA A 85 -17.85 -23.87 1.94
C ALA A 85 -18.57 -24.26 0.64
N THR A 86 -18.24 -23.61 -0.49
CA THR A 86 -18.81 -23.94 -1.81
C THR A 86 -18.45 -25.36 -2.24
N GLY A 87 -17.20 -25.79 -2.02
CA GLY A 87 -16.79 -27.15 -2.35
C GLY A 87 -17.51 -28.21 -1.51
N ILE A 88 -17.65 -27.94 -0.21
CA ILE A 88 -18.43 -28.83 0.66
C ILE A 88 -19.93 -28.81 0.29
N ALA A 89 -20.48 -27.66 -0.13
CA ALA A 89 -21.87 -27.60 -0.59
C ALA A 89 -22.10 -28.48 -1.84
N PHE A 90 -21.18 -28.49 -2.79
CA PHE A 90 -21.25 -29.41 -3.94
C PHE A 90 -21.21 -30.87 -3.49
N TRP A 91 -20.37 -31.19 -2.51
CA TRP A 91 -20.30 -32.53 -1.94
C TRP A 91 -21.63 -32.93 -1.26
N ILE A 92 -22.20 -32.05 -0.44
CA ILE A 92 -23.49 -32.27 0.22
C ILE A 92 -24.59 -32.59 -0.80
N VAL A 93 -24.68 -31.86 -1.91
CA VAL A 93 -25.72 -32.12 -2.91
C VAL A 93 -25.57 -33.52 -3.53
N GLY A 94 -24.33 -33.95 -3.82
CA GLY A 94 -24.06 -35.29 -4.32
C GLY A 94 -24.47 -36.38 -3.33
N VAL A 95 -23.99 -36.28 -2.07
CA VAL A 95 -24.31 -37.25 -1.02
C VAL A 95 -25.82 -37.26 -0.68
N ALA A 96 -26.44 -36.07 -0.59
CA ALA A 96 -27.87 -35.96 -0.31
C ALA A 96 -28.71 -36.66 -1.38
N GLN A 97 -28.31 -36.55 -2.65
CA GLN A 97 -28.97 -37.26 -3.73
C GLN A 97 -28.91 -38.78 -3.50
N TRP A 98 -27.75 -39.34 -3.19
CA TRP A 98 -27.59 -40.76 -2.88
C TRP A 98 -28.46 -41.17 -1.69
N THR A 99 -28.38 -40.43 -0.59
CA THR A 99 -29.18 -40.61 0.62
C THR A 99 -30.69 -40.63 0.31
N VAL A 100 -31.20 -39.76 -0.55
CA VAL A 100 -32.62 -39.74 -0.96
C VAL A 100 -33.01 -41.05 -1.68
N TYR A 101 -32.21 -41.50 -2.63
CA TYR A 101 -32.50 -42.72 -3.37
C TYR A 101 -32.46 -43.96 -2.48
N GLU A 102 -31.43 -44.13 -1.65
CA GLU A 102 -31.24 -45.30 -0.82
C GLU A 102 -32.18 -45.33 0.38
N ILE A 103 -32.45 -44.21 1.04
CA ILE A 103 -33.24 -44.17 2.26
C ILE A 103 -34.72 -43.91 1.98
N ILE A 104 -35.05 -42.92 1.16
CA ILE A 104 -36.44 -42.48 0.94
C ILE A 104 -37.10 -43.35 -0.11
N LEU A 105 -36.44 -43.48 -1.27
CA LEU A 105 -37.01 -44.22 -2.39
C LEU A 105 -36.75 -45.73 -2.30
N ARG A 106 -35.82 -46.16 -1.49
CA ARG A 106 -35.41 -47.56 -1.29
C ARG A 106 -35.04 -48.28 -2.58
N VAL A 107 -34.42 -47.55 -3.50
CA VAL A 107 -33.92 -48.06 -4.77
C VAL A 107 -32.42 -47.74 -4.87
N ALA A 108 -31.69 -48.56 -5.61
CA ALA A 108 -30.30 -48.26 -5.89
C ALA A 108 -30.20 -46.88 -6.54
N ALA A 109 -29.32 -46.05 -6.03
CA ALA A 109 -29.16 -44.67 -6.55
C ALA A 109 -28.82 -44.71 -8.04
N PRO A 110 -29.68 -44.11 -8.90
CA PRO A 110 -29.34 -44.04 -10.30
C PRO A 110 -28.16 -43.11 -10.45
N GLN A 111 -27.21 -43.46 -11.27
CA GLN A 111 -26.13 -42.57 -11.64
C GLN A 111 -26.73 -41.39 -12.39
N THR A 112 -26.86 -40.26 -11.72
CA THR A 112 -27.44 -39.05 -12.33
C THR A 112 -26.35 -38.12 -12.79
N PRO A 113 -26.45 -37.57 -14.01
CA PRO A 113 -25.41 -36.69 -14.52
C PRO A 113 -25.17 -35.46 -13.64
N VAL A 114 -26.19 -34.97 -12.96
CA VAL A 114 -26.10 -33.76 -12.14
C VAL A 114 -25.33 -34.02 -10.83
N GLY A 115 -25.69 -35.07 -10.10
CA GLY A 115 -25.04 -35.40 -8.83
C GLY A 115 -23.57 -35.75 -9.01
N ASP A 116 -23.28 -36.63 -9.97
CA ASP A 116 -21.91 -37.04 -10.29
C ASP A 116 -21.06 -35.85 -10.78
N THR A 117 -21.65 -34.94 -11.58
CA THR A 117 -20.97 -33.71 -12.02
C THR A 117 -20.62 -32.82 -10.82
N LEU A 118 -21.54 -32.63 -9.87
CA LEU A 118 -21.28 -31.83 -8.68
C LEU A 118 -20.24 -32.47 -7.76
N LEU A 119 -20.30 -33.80 -7.58
CA LEU A 119 -19.27 -34.55 -6.86
C LEU A 119 -17.89 -34.38 -7.50
N PHE A 120 -17.80 -34.40 -8.81
CA PHE A 120 -16.56 -34.13 -9.52
C PHE A 120 -16.10 -32.68 -9.40
N LEU A 121 -17.02 -31.72 -9.50
CA LEU A 121 -16.70 -30.30 -9.42
C LEU A 121 -16.38 -29.80 -8.00
N LYS A 122 -16.67 -30.58 -6.94
CA LYS A 122 -16.37 -30.18 -5.55
C LYS A 122 -14.91 -29.80 -5.32
N LEU A 123 -13.98 -30.45 -6.06
CA LEU A 123 -12.55 -30.21 -5.92
C LEU A 123 -12.13 -28.83 -6.42
N VAL A 124 -12.84 -28.25 -7.38
CA VAL A 124 -12.45 -26.97 -7.99
C VAL A 124 -12.42 -25.83 -6.97
N PRO A 125 -13.51 -25.52 -6.23
CA PRO A 125 -13.46 -24.48 -5.21
C PRO A 125 -12.54 -24.84 -4.04
N LEU A 126 -12.36 -26.12 -3.71
CA LEU A 126 -11.44 -26.55 -2.65
C LEU A 126 -9.97 -26.28 -3.05
N VAL A 127 -9.58 -26.60 -4.28
CA VAL A 127 -8.24 -26.29 -4.80
C VAL A 127 -8.04 -24.77 -4.92
N ALA A 128 -9.05 -24.04 -5.40
CA ALA A 128 -9.00 -22.58 -5.49
C ALA A 128 -8.84 -21.91 -4.12
N ALA A 129 -9.45 -22.45 -3.06
CA ALA A 129 -9.24 -21.97 -1.69
C ALA A 129 -7.77 -22.04 -1.29
N LEU A 130 -7.05 -23.11 -1.66
CA LEU A 130 -5.63 -23.30 -1.32
C LEU A 130 -4.70 -22.31 -2.04
N ALA A 131 -5.12 -21.76 -3.18
CA ALA A 131 -4.35 -20.74 -3.88
C ALA A 131 -4.40 -19.37 -3.16
N ILE A 132 -5.27 -19.21 -2.16
CA ILE A 132 -5.44 -17.99 -1.38
C ILE A 132 -4.66 -18.13 -0.08
N GLU A 133 -3.72 -17.20 0.17
CA GLU A 133 -3.06 -17.08 1.48
C GLU A 133 -4.00 -16.33 2.45
N PRO A 134 -4.60 -16.99 3.47
CA PRO A 134 -5.61 -16.38 4.32
C PRO A 134 -5.10 -15.19 5.15
N GLN A 135 -3.78 -15.08 5.33
CA GLN A 135 -3.12 -14.01 6.10
C GLN A 135 -2.80 -12.78 5.24
N SER A 136 -2.95 -12.86 3.91
CA SER A 136 -2.61 -11.75 3.00
C SER A 136 -3.72 -10.68 2.95
N GLN A 137 -3.31 -9.41 2.83
CA GLN A 137 -4.23 -8.31 2.55
C GLN A 137 -4.53 -8.27 1.04
N LEU A 138 -5.69 -8.78 0.66
CA LEU A 138 -6.12 -8.78 -0.74
C LEU A 138 -6.84 -7.49 -1.11
N THR A 139 -6.32 -6.78 -2.09
CA THR A 139 -7.02 -5.66 -2.74
C THR A 139 -8.24 -6.18 -3.52
N ARG A 140 -9.21 -5.29 -3.84
CA ARG A 140 -10.40 -5.64 -4.64
C ARG A 140 -10.04 -6.34 -5.96
N ARG A 141 -8.93 -5.94 -6.58
CA ARG A 141 -8.45 -6.50 -7.85
C ARG A 141 -7.87 -7.90 -7.72
N PHE A 142 -7.12 -8.19 -6.67
CA PHE A 142 -6.66 -9.55 -6.39
C PHE A 142 -7.82 -10.52 -6.20
N ARG A 143 -8.95 -10.06 -5.64
CA ARG A 143 -10.17 -10.86 -5.56
C ARG A 143 -10.74 -11.18 -6.94
N MET A 144 -10.79 -10.20 -7.86
CA MET A 144 -11.27 -10.44 -9.23
C MET A 144 -10.37 -11.43 -9.98
N LEU A 145 -9.05 -11.32 -9.86
CA LEU A 145 -8.10 -12.28 -10.44
C LEU A 145 -8.31 -13.69 -9.89
N GLY A 146 -8.52 -13.83 -8.57
CA GLY A 146 -8.83 -15.11 -7.94
C GLY A 146 -10.13 -15.73 -8.46
N PHE A 147 -11.17 -14.92 -8.69
CA PHE A 147 -12.41 -15.40 -9.32
C PHE A 147 -12.22 -15.85 -10.77
N LEU A 148 -11.41 -15.15 -11.55
CA LEU A 148 -11.07 -15.57 -12.90
C LEU A 148 -10.28 -16.89 -12.91
N ASP A 149 -9.31 -17.04 -12.01
CA ASP A 149 -8.55 -18.29 -11.87
C ASP A 149 -9.44 -19.47 -11.48
N LEU A 150 -10.38 -19.25 -10.56
CA LEU A 150 -11.41 -20.24 -10.23
C LEU A 150 -12.26 -20.59 -11.46
N SER A 151 -12.71 -19.59 -12.21
CA SER A 151 -13.51 -19.81 -13.42
C SER A 151 -12.75 -20.59 -14.47
N PHE A 152 -11.47 -20.29 -14.68
CA PHE A 152 -10.59 -21.08 -15.57
C PHE A 152 -10.54 -22.55 -15.14
N LEU A 153 -10.27 -22.77 -13.87
CA LEU A 153 -10.13 -24.11 -13.34
C LEU A 153 -11.44 -24.89 -13.46
N LEU A 154 -12.57 -24.23 -13.19
CA LEU A 154 -13.91 -24.81 -13.26
C LEU A 154 -14.26 -25.20 -14.70
N VAL A 155 -14.04 -24.31 -15.65
CA VAL A 155 -14.29 -24.57 -17.08
C VAL A 155 -13.42 -25.72 -17.59
N TYR A 156 -12.12 -25.68 -17.28
CA TYR A 156 -11.20 -26.72 -17.71
C TYR A 156 -11.51 -28.08 -17.06
N TRP A 157 -11.83 -28.11 -15.77
CA TRP A 157 -12.18 -29.33 -15.06
C TRP A 157 -13.48 -29.93 -15.59
N PHE A 158 -14.49 -29.07 -15.82
CA PHE A 158 -15.73 -29.48 -16.46
C PHE A 158 -15.50 -29.99 -17.90
N TYR A 159 -14.60 -29.37 -18.64
CA TYR A 159 -14.22 -29.83 -19.96
C TYR A 159 -13.60 -31.24 -19.91
N CYS A 160 -12.71 -31.54 -18.98
CA CYS A 160 -12.17 -32.87 -18.79
C CYS A 160 -13.29 -33.90 -18.52
N TYR A 161 -14.24 -33.55 -17.67
CA TYR A 161 -15.41 -34.36 -17.38
C TYR A 161 -16.28 -34.59 -18.63
N ALA A 162 -16.54 -33.54 -19.37
CA ALA A 162 -17.31 -33.58 -20.59
C ALA A 162 -16.66 -34.45 -21.69
N MET A 163 -15.36 -34.46 -21.75
CA MET A 163 -14.63 -35.22 -22.78
C MET A 163 -14.51 -36.72 -22.46
N TRP A 164 -14.35 -37.08 -21.20
CA TRP A 164 -14.06 -38.45 -20.79
C TRP A 164 -15.27 -39.20 -20.22
N VAL A 165 -16.12 -38.53 -19.49
CA VAL A 165 -17.19 -39.17 -18.72
C VAL A 165 -18.54 -39.05 -19.41
N ILE A 166 -18.97 -37.85 -19.80
CA ILE A 166 -20.31 -37.60 -20.37
C ILE A 166 -20.62 -38.45 -21.60
N PRO A 167 -19.72 -38.63 -22.59
CA PRO A 167 -20.06 -39.37 -23.81
C PRO A 167 -20.45 -40.82 -23.55
N ASN A 168 -19.83 -41.47 -22.58
CA ASN A 168 -20.09 -42.89 -22.27
C ASN A 168 -21.49 -43.12 -21.72
N ARG A 169 -22.09 -42.11 -21.10
CA ARG A 169 -23.42 -42.21 -20.54
C ARG A 169 -24.51 -41.63 -21.44
N LEU A 170 -24.37 -40.39 -21.84
CA LEU A 170 -25.44 -39.66 -22.56
C LEU A 170 -25.48 -40.00 -24.06
N VAL A 171 -24.36 -40.44 -24.64
CA VAL A 171 -24.28 -40.70 -26.08
C VAL A 171 -24.26 -42.18 -26.40
N VAL A 172 -23.53 -42.99 -25.66
CA VAL A 172 -23.33 -44.44 -25.96
C VAL A 172 -24.10 -45.35 -24.98
N HIS A 173 -24.51 -44.86 -23.80
CA HIS A 173 -25.24 -45.56 -22.74
C HIS A 173 -24.52 -46.80 -22.18
N GLN A 174 -23.20 -46.73 -22.04
CA GLN A 174 -22.35 -47.78 -21.47
C GLN A 174 -22.00 -47.49 -20.00
N ASN A 175 -22.80 -47.95 -19.06
CA ASN A 175 -22.65 -47.64 -17.62
C ASN A 175 -21.34 -48.15 -17.01
N GLY A 176 -20.83 -49.32 -17.39
CA GLY A 176 -19.56 -49.84 -16.87
C GLY A 176 -18.35 -48.99 -17.25
N VAL A 177 -18.29 -48.55 -18.49
CA VAL A 177 -17.23 -47.66 -19.00
C VAL A 177 -17.33 -46.26 -18.35
N TYR A 178 -18.56 -45.78 -18.14
CA TYR A 178 -18.82 -44.53 -17.43
C TYR A 178 -18.22 -44.57 -16.01
N ASN A 179 -18.55 -45.60 -15.22
CA ASN A 179 -18.06 -45.74 -13.84
C ASN A 179 -16.55 -45.76 -13.77
N PHE A 180 -15.91 -46.53 -14.63
CA PHE A 180 -14.46 -46.62 -14.68
C PHE A 180 -13.83 -45.25 -14.95
N HIS A 181 -14.31 -44.50 -15.93
CA HIS A 181 -13.78 -43.18 -16.24
C HIS A 181 -14.07 -42.16 -15.15
N PHE A 182 -15.27 -42.17 -14.55
CA PHE A 182 -15.63 -41.31 -13.44
C PHE A 182 -14.72 -41.55 -12.24
N ASN A 183 -14.61 -42.79 -11.77
CA ASN A 183 -13.78 -43.15 -10.63
C ASN A 183 -12.28 -42.84 -10.86
N THR A 184 -11.80 -43.06 -12.08
CA THR A 184 -10.40 -42.75 -12.45
C THR A 184 -10.11 -41.26 -12.36
N ILE A 185 -10.95 -40.41 -12.94
CA ILE A 185 -10.77 -38.96 -12.93
C ILE A 185 -10.98 -38.38 -11.54
N ASP A 186 -11.98 -38.83 -10.80
CA ASP A 186 -12.25 -38.37 -9.44
C ASP A 186 -11.06 -38.72 -8.52
N THR A 187 -10.55 -39.97 -8.60
CA THR A 187 -9.35 -40.39 -7.85
C THR A 187 -8.12 -39.55 -8.21
N LEU A 188 -7.87 -39.30 -9.50
CA LEU A 188 -6.76 -38.47 -9.94
C LEU A 188 -6.89 -37.02 -9.38
N GLY A 189 -8.10 -36.49 -9.40
CA GLY A 189 -8.41 -35.19 -8.82
C GLY A 189 -8.09 -35.12 -7.34
N HIS A 190 -8.47 -36.13 -6.58
CA HIS A 190 -8.15 -36.21 -5.15
C HIS A 190 -6.66 -36.34 -4.88
N ILE A 191 -5.92 -37.12 -5.66
CA ILE A 191 -4.45 -37.22 -5.55
C ILE A 191 -3.80 -35.85 -5.78
N ILE A 192 -4.22 -35.13 -6.82
CA ILE A 192 -3.74 -33.75 -7.08
C ILE A 192 -4.08 -32.83 -5.89
N PHE A 193 -5.29 -32.92 -5.35
CA PHE A 193 -5.70 -32.11 -4.21
C PHE A 193 -4.88 -32.40 -2.96
N VAL A 194 -4.63 -33.68 -2.63
CA VAL A 194 -3.75 -34.11 -1.52
C VAL A 194 -2.34 -33.54 -1.71
N PHE A 195 -1.79 -33.60 -2.93
CA PHE A 195 -0.47 -33.06 -3.22
C PHE A 195 -0.41 -31.54 -3.00
N VAL A 196 -1.35 -30.79 -3.56
CA VAL A 196 -1.41 -29.33 -3.43
C VAL A 196 -1.60 -28.92 -1.98
N LEU A 197 -2.50 -29.60 -1.25
CA LEU A 197 -2.76 -29.35 0.16
C LEU A 197 -1.54 -29.70 1.03
N GLY A 198 -0.81 -30.76 0.69
CA GLY A 198 0.44 -31.14 1.36
C GLY A 198 1.52 -30.06 1.21
N VAL A 199 1.71 -29.55 0.00
CA VAL A 199 2.64 -28.44 -0.25
C VAL A 199 2.22 -27.20 0.53
N THR A 200 0.92 -26.90 0.60
CA THR A 200 0.38 -25.76 1.36
C THR A 200 0.61 -25.95 2.86
N ALA A 201 0.38 -27.14 3.39
CA ALA A 201 0.59 -27.50 4.81
C ALA A 201 2.07 -27.40 5.24
N LEU A 202 3.00 -27.73 4.33
CA LEU A 202 4.44 -27.59 4.58
C LEU A 202 4.90 -26.13 4.60
N ARG A 203 4.28 -25.28 3.79
CA ARG A 203 4.62 -23.86 3.68
C ARG A 203 3.94 -22.97 4.71
N ALA A 204 2.79 -23.39 5.22
CA ALA A 204 2.02 -22.63 6.19
C ALA A 204 2.78 -22.40 7.50
N GLN A 205 2.54 -21.26 8.15
CA GLN A 205 3.18 -20.88 9.41
C GLN A 205 2.14 -20.67 10.52
N GLY A 206 2.59 -20.66 11.77
CA GLY A 206 1.74 -20.39 12.93
C GLY A 206 0.58 -21.38 13.08
N THR A 207 -0.58 -20.87 13.49
CA THR A 207 -1.81 -21.66 13.72
C THR A 207 -2.35 -22.30 12.44
N TRP A 208 -2.18 -21.66 11.29
CA TRP A 208 -2.61 -22.17 9.99
C TRP A 208 -1.86 -23.45 9.59
N ARG A 209 -0.60 -23.62 10.00
CA ARG A 209 0.16 -24.84 9.72
C ARG A 209 -0.51 -26.10 10.30
N ASN A 210 -0.97 -26.02 11.54
CA ASN A 210 -1.63 -27.14 12.19
C ASN A 210 -3.00 -27.44 11.57
N LEU A 211 -3.74 -26.38 11.20
CA LEU A 211 -5.01 -26.50 10.50
C LEU A 211 -4.85 -27.17 9.12
N TYR A 212 -3.89 -26.74 8.32
CA TYR A 212 -3.64 -27.37 7.02
C TYR A 212 -3.14 -28.81 7.14
N ARG A 213 -2.34 -29.14 8.17
CA ARG A 213 -1.91 -30.51 8.42
C ARG A 213 -3.09 -31.42 8.75
N LEU A 214 -4.01 -30.96 9.60
CA LEU A 214 -5.23 -31.68 9.92
C LEU A 214 -6.09 -31.87 8.66
N TYR A 215 -6.29 -30.82 7.89
CA TYR A 215 -7.06 -30.89 6.66
C TYR A 215 -6.42 -31.85 5.65
N TRP A 216 -5.11 -31.78 5.48
CA TRP A 216 -4.34 -32.70 4.65
C TRP A 216 -4.51 -34.16 5.07
N ALA A 217 -4.36 -34.46 6.36
CA ALA A 217 -4.52 -35.81 6.87
C ALA A 217 -5.95 -36.33 6.62
N SER A 218 -6.97 -35.49 6.81
CA SER A 218 -8.37 -35.85 6.56
C SER A 218 -8.62 -36.15 5.08
N ILE A 219 -8.15 -35.30 4.17
CA ILE A 219 -8.34 -35.52 2.73
C ILE A 219 -7.50 -36.71 2.21
N ALA A 220 -6.29 -36.88 2.71
CA ALA A 220 -5.46 -38.04 2.36
C ALA A 220 -6.12 -39.35 2.79
N LEU A 221 -6.67 -39.39 4.02
CA LEU A 221 -7.45 -40.52 4.50
C LEU A 221 -8.69 -40.77 3.65
N TYR A 222 -9.44 -39.70 3.28
CA TYR A 222 -10.58 -39.81 2.37
C TYR A 222 -10.20 -40.42 1.03
N THR A 223 -9.13 -39.93 0.42
CA THR A 223 -8.65 -40.39 -0.90
C THR A 223 -8.30 -41.90 -0.84
N LEU A 224 -7.56 -42.31 0.19
CA LEU A 224 -7.19 -43.71 0.37
C LEU A 224 -8.42 -44.59 0.62
N SER A 225 -9.33 -44.14 1.47
CA SER A 225 -10.55 -44.85 1.82
C SER A 225 -11.50 -44.99 0.63
N SER A 226 -11.65 -43.92 -0.18
CA SER A 226 -12.44 -43.96 -1.41
C SER A 226 -11.86 -44.91 -2.43
N LEU A 227 -10.53 -45.00 -2.57
CA LEU A 227 -9.87 -45.95 -3.47
C LEU A 227 -10.15 -47.40 -3.02
N ILE A 228 -10.03 -47.68 -1.71
CA ILE A 228 -10.33 -49.02 -1.14
C ILE A 228 -11.81 -49.37 -1.31
N ALA A 229 -12.71 -48.40 -1.07
CA ALA A 229 -14.14 -48.60 -1.23
C ALA A 229 -14.50 -48.89 -2.70
N ASN A 230 -13.92 -48.18 -3.67
CA ASN A 230 -14.12 -48.43 -5.09
C ASN A 230 -13.70 -49.86 -5.50
N VAL A 231 -12.55 -50.31 -5.01
CA VAL A 231 -12.13 -51.73 -5.25
C VAL A 231 -13.11 -52.71 -4.62
N ALA A 232 -13.59 -52.44 -3.41
CA ALA A 232 -14.56 -53.31 -2.72
C ALA A 232 -15.93 -53.30 -3.43
N ILE A 233 -16.33 -52.17 -4.06
CA ILE A 233 -17.54 -52.10 -4.88
C ILE A 233 -17.39 -52.97 -6.14
N ASP A 234 -16.27 -52.87 -6.82
CA ASP A 234 -15.99 -53.69 -8.02
C ASP A 234 -15.98 -55.19 -7.71
N GLU A 235 -15.52 -55.56 -6.51
CA GLU A 235 -15.54 -56.97 -6.03
C GLU A 235 -16.90 -57.38 -5.44
N GLY A 236 -17.88 -56.49 -5.37
CA GLY A 236 -19.20 -56.76 -4.77
C GLY A 236 -19.17 -56.99 -3.24
N LYS A 237 -18.12 -56.55 -2.57
CA LYS A 237 -17.93 -56.67 -1.10
C LYS A 237 -18.40 -55.46 -0.32
N TYR A 238 -18.53 -54.32 -0.97
CA TYR A 238 -18.94 -53.06 -0.34
C TYR A 238 -20.47 -52.97 -0.23
N HIS A 239 -20.92 -52.45 0.88
CA HIS A 239 -22.28 -51.98 1.12
C HIS A 239 -22.25 -50.83 2.11
N SER A 240 -23.14 -49.84 1.99
CA SER A 240 -23.26 -48.73 2.94
C SER A 240 -23.47 -49.25 4.36
N GLY A 241 -22.76 -48.67 5.33
CA GLY A 241 -22.70 -49.11 6.71
C GLY A 241 -21.69 -50.21 6.99
N SER A 242 -20.91 -50.65 6.01
CA SER A 242 -19.83 -51.62 6.21
C SER A 242 -18.61 -51.01 6.92
N LEU A 243 -17.68 -51.88 7.34
CA LEU A 243 -16.42 -51.42 7.94
C LEU A 243 -15.58 -50.52 7.01
N TYR A 244 -15.83 -50.55 5.71
CA TYR A 244 -15.19 -49.64 4.73
C TYR A 244 -15.60 -48.19 4.93
N ASP A 245 -16.75 -47.91 5.56
CA ASP A 245 -17.21 -46.56 5.83
C ASP A 245 -16.53 -45.92 7.04
N LEU A 246 -15.93 -46.67 7.94
CA LEU A 246 -15.24 -46.15 9.13
C LEU A 246 -14.16 -45.12 8.76
N PRO A 247 -13.19 -45.41 7.88
CA PRO A 247 -12.18 -44.43 7.51
C PRO A 247 -12.76 -43.31 6.66
N LEU A 248 -13.83 -43.53 5.87
CA LEU A 248 -14.54 -42.47 5.15
C LEU A 248 -15.19 -41.48 6.12
N LEU A 249 -15.98 -41.97 7.08
CA LEU A 249 -16.59 -41.11 8.12
C LEU A 249 -15.55 -40.40 8.97
N THR A 250 -14.44 -41.08 9.31
CA THR A 250 -13.33 -40.45 10.04
C THR A 250 -12.74 -39.29 9.29
N SER A 251 -12.56 -39.42 7.98
CA SER A 251 -12.03 -38.35 7.14
C SER A 251 -12.95 -37.13 7.05
N VAL A 252 -14.26 -37.36 6.84
CA VAL A 252 -15.27 -36.30 6.78
C VAL A 252 -15.44 -35.59 8.12
N ALA A 253 -15.41 -36.36 9.23
CA ALA A 253 -15.40 -35.79 10.58
C ALA A 253 -14.15 -34.93 10.84
N GLY A 254 -13.00 -35.33 10.31
CA GLY A 254 -11.77 -34.54 10.36
C GLY A 254 -11.87 -33.23 9.61
N ILE A 255 -12.57 -33.20 8.45
CA ILE A 255 -12.87 -31.97 7.71
C ILE A 255 -13.78 -31.05 8.55
N ALA A 256 -14.80 -31.59 9.20
CA ALA A 256 -15.66 -30.82 10.09
C ALA A 256 -14.87 -30.27 11.29
N TYR A 257 -13.98 -31.09 11.88
CA TYR A 257 -13.10 -30.63 12.95
C TYR A 257 -12.15 -29.51 12.53
N PHE A 258 -11.58 -29.57 11.33
CA PHE A 258 -10.83 -28.50 10.72
C PHE A 258 -11.65 -27.19 10.65
N ALA A 259 -12.91 -27.27 10.21
CA ALA A 259 -13.79 -26.11 10.13
C ALA A 259 -14.11 -25.51 11.52
N ILE A 260 -14.32 -26.38 12.53
CA ILE A 260 -14.57 -25.97 13.92
C ILE A 260 -13.32 -25.27 14.51
N LEU A 261 -12.14 -25.85 14.33
CA LEU A 261 -10.90 -25.23 14.81
C LEU A 261 -10.62 -23.88 14.14
N GLY A 262 -11.10 -23.69 12.91
CA GLY A 262 -11.03 -22.42 12.22
C GLY A 262 -11.71 -21.26 12.96
N THR A 263 -12.67 -21.53 13.85
CA THR A 263 -13.33 -20.51 14.67
C THR A 263 -12.42 -19.85 15.71
N ASN A 264 -11.33 -20.53 16.09
CA ASN A 264 -10.37 -20.08 17.10
C ASN A 264 -9.22 -19.24 16.47
N LEU A 265 -9.26 -19.01 15.16
CA LEU A 265 -8.28 -18.16 14.51
C LEU A 265 -8.46 -16.69 14.94
N PRO A 266 -7.37 -15.97 15.26
CA PRO A 266 -7.47 -14.57 15.63
C PRO A 266 -8.03 -13.76 14.45
N VAL A 267 -9.12 -13.05 14.70
CA VAL A 267 -9.83 -12.20 13.71
C VAL A 267 -8.96 -11.03 13.22
N ARG A 268 -7.95 -10.66 13.99
CA ARG A 268 -6.97 -9.62 13.67
C ARG A 268 -5.56 -10.15 13.93
N SER A 269 -4.91 -10.65 12.91
CA SER A 269 -3.44 -10.55 12.90
C SER A 269 -3.11 -9.10 12.59
N ALA A 270 -2.51 -8.40 13.56
CA ALA A 270 -1.92 -7.08 13.30
C ALA A 270 -1.00 -7.22 12.08
N PRO A 271 -1.01 -6.26 11.15
CA PRO A 271 -0.10 -6.28 10.02
C PRO A 271 1.33 -6.24 10.59
N SER A 272 2.07 -7.33 10.51
CA SER A 272 3.52 -7.24 10.59
C SER A 272 3.96 -6.30 9.46
N PRO A 273 4.68 -5.21 9.76
CA PRO A 273 5.21 -4.37 8.72
C PRO A 273 6.07 -5.27 7.82
N LEU A 274 5.69 -5.38 6.57
CA LEU A 274 6.46 -6.08 5.54
C LEU A 274 7.76 -5.29 5.29
N THR A 275 8.70 -5.39 6.21
CA THR A 275 10.11 -5.01 6.01
C THR A 275 10.83 -6.22 5.42
N GLY A 276 10.56 -6.50 4.16
CA GLY A 276 11.24 -7.53 3.42
C GLY A 276 10.74 -7.60 1.98
N ALA A 277 11.63 -7.48 1.02
CA ALA A 277 11.32 -7.77 -0.38
C ALA A 277 10.66 -9.16 -0.48
N PRO A 278 9.60 -9.35 -1.30
CA PRO A 278 8.92 -10.64 -1.41
C PRO A 278 9.94 -11.71 -1.77
N SER A 279 9.99 -12.78 -0.95
CA SER A 279 10.93 -13.88 -1.18
C SER A 279 10.73 -14.48 -2.57
N LYS A 280 11.78 -15.03 -3.19
CA LYS A 280 11.69 -15.70 -4.50
C LYS A 280 10.58 -16.77 -4.54
N SER A 281 10.26 -17.40 -3.40
CA SER A 281 9.19 -18.40 -3.29
C SER A 281 7.79 -17.78 -3.38
N SER A 282 7.59 -16.56 -2.89
CA SER A 282 6.31 -15.84 -2.99
C SER A 282 5.99 -15.46 -4.45
N ARG A 283 7.00 -15.08 -5.25
CA ARG A 283 6.82 -14.77 -6.68
C ARG A 283 6.39 -16.00 -7.51
N ALA A 284 6.95 -17.17 -7.22
CA ALA A 284 6.60 -18.40 -7.94
C ALA A 284 5.12 -18.79 -7.69
N MET A 285 4.60 -18.55 -6.48
CA MET A 285 3.22 -18.90 -6.11
C MET A 285 2.18 -17.93 -6.71
N VAL A 286 2.52 -16.65 -6.84
CA VAL A 286 1.67 -15.67 -7.55
C VAL A 286 1.55 -15.98 -9.05
N LEU A 287 2.58 -16.59 -9.64
CA LEU A 287 2.59 -16.97 -11.06
C LEU A 287 1.97 -18.35 -11.33
N LEU A 288 1.78 -19.18 -10.30
CA LEU A 288 1.26 -20.56 -10.46
C LEU A 288 -0.15 -20.60 -11.08
N PRO A 289 -1.14 -19.83 -10.62
CA PRO A 289 -2.48 -19.82 -11.23
C PRO A 289 -2.46 -19.36 -12.70
N ALA A 290 -1.60 -18.37 -13.03
CA ALA A 290 -1.45 -17.91 -14.40
C ALA A 290 -0.85 -18.99 -15.32
N ARG A 291 0.14 -19.76 -14.83
CA ARG A 291 0.73 -20.88 -15.56
C ARG A 291 -0.26 -22.02 -15.74
N ILE A 292 -1.05 -22.35 -14.72
CA ILE A 292 -2.11 -23.35 -14.80
C ILE A 292 -3.16 -22.95 -15.84
N ALA A 293 -3.62 -21.69 -15.83
CA ALA A 293 -4.56 -21.19 -16.82
C ALA A 293 -4.02 -21.27 -18.25
N MET A 294 -2.74 -20.93 -18.44
CA MET A 294 -2.07 -21.03 -19.74
C MET A 294 -1.95 -22.51 -20.21
N LEU A 295 -1.54 -23.40 -19.31
CA LEU A 295 -1.46 -24.83 -19.59
C LEU A 295 -2.84 -25.42 -19.91
N ALA A 296 -3.88 -25.03 -19.19
CA ALA A 296 -5.25 -25.44 -19.46
C ALA A 296 -5.71 -25.00 -20.86
N THR A 297 -5.44 -23.75 -21.23
CA THR A 297 -5.81 -23.23 -22.56
C THR A 297 -5.09 -23.95 -23.68
N LEU A 298 -3.79 -24.24 -23.51
CA LEU A 298 -2.98 -24.95 -24.50
C LEU A 298 -3.31 -26.45 -24.61
N SER A 299 -3.61 -27.09 -23.48
CA SER A 299 -3.93 -28.53 -23.44
C SER A 299 -5.33 -28.86 -23.96
N THR A 300 -6.28 -27.90 -23.92
CA THR A 300 -7.65 -28.11 -24.38
C THR A 300 -7.73 -28.59 -25.83
N PRO A 301 -7.14 -27.89 -26.84
CA PRO A 301 -7.18 -28.36 -28.21
C PRO A 301 -6.38 -29.65 -28.43
N LEU A 302 -5.25 -29.82 -27.71
CA LEU A 302 -4.43 -31.05 -27.83
C LEU A 302 -5.20 -32.27 -27.34
N MET A 303 -5.90 -32.16 -26.19
CA MET A 303 -6.73 -33.22 -25.65
C MET A 303 -7.93 -33.51 -26.58
N GLY A 304 -8.58 -32.45 -27.10
CA GLY A 304 -9.64 -32.59 -28.08
C GLY A 304 -9.22 -33.37 -29.30
N PHE A 305 -8.07 -33.01 -29.88
CA PHE A 305 -7.53 -33.67 -31.05
C PHE A 305 -7.11 -35.12 -30.76
N ALA A 306 -6.41 -35.39 -29.66
CA ALA A 306 -5.99 -36.74 -29.27
C ALA A 306 -7.17 -37.67 -29.05
N LEU A 307 -8.26 -37.20 -28.45
CA LEU A 307 -9.46 -38.00 -28.22
C LEU A 307 -10.34 -38.18 -29.48
N LEU A 308 -10.20 -37.33 -30.48
CA LEU A 308 -10.85 -37.51 -31.78
C LEU A 308 -10.15 -38.55 -32.65
N GLY A 309 -8.82 -38.69 -32.50
CA GLY A 309 -8.01 -39.66 -33.24
C GLY A 309 -8.13 -41.09 -32.73
N SER A 310 -8.85 -41.37 -31.64
CA SER A 310 -9.04 -42.71 -31.13
C SER A 310 -9.93 -43.56 -32.08
N ALA A 311 -9.41 -44.68 -32.56
CA ALA A 311 -10.12 -45.57 -33.46
C ALA A 311 -11.40 -46.18 -32.81
N GLY A 312 -12.52 -46.24 -33.56
CA GLY A 312 -13.76 -46.87 -33.11
C GLY A 312 -14.81 -45.92 -32.48
N LEU A 313 -14.66 -44.60 -32.58
CA LEU A 313 -15.66 -43.65 -32.09
C LEU A 313 -16.95 -43.65 -32.92
N SER A 314 -18.10 -43.64 -32.27
CA SER A 314 -19.34 -43.33 -32.95
C SER A 314 -19.34 -41.86 -33.41
N ASP A 315 -19.91 -41.60 -34.57
CA ASP A 315 -20.00 -40.26 -35.18
C ASP A 315 -20.66 -39.22 -34.22
N ARG A 316 -21.58 -39.68 -33.35
CA ARG A 316 -22.21 -38.83 -32.31
C ARG A 316 -21.24 -38.40 -31.23
N VAL A 317 -20.38 -39.28 -30.74
CA VAL A 317 -19.36 -38.95 -29.73
C VAL A 317 -18.32 -38.00 -30.30
N GLY A 318 -17.90 -38.21 -31.53
CA GLY A 318 -16.99 -37.31 -32.23
C GLY A 318 -17.52 -35.88 -32.32
N ARG A 319 -18.78 -35.72 -32.82
CA ARG A 319 -19.43 -34.41 -32.88
C ARG A 319 -19.59 -33.74 -31.52
N PHE A 320 -19.98 -34.48 -30.49
CA PHE A 320 -20.07 -33.95 -29.11
C PHE A 320 -18.72 -33.43 -28.62
N ARG A 321 -17.64 -34.20 -28.80
CA ARG A 321 -16.27 -33.81 -28.37
C ARG A 321 -15.77 -32.58 -29.12
N VAL A 322 -16.01 -32.47 -30.44
CA VAL A 322 -15.68 -31.28 -31.23
C VAL A 322 -16.39 -30.05 -30.68
N LEU A 323 -17.71 -30.15 -30.47
CA LEU A 323 -18.51 -29.02 -29.95
C LEU A 323 -18.07 -28.61 -28.55
N ALA A 324 -17.84 -29.58 -27.65
CA ALA A 324 -17.38 -29.32 -26.28
C ALA A 324 -16.00 -28.66 -26.27
N THR A 325 -15.08 -29.12 -27.14
CA THR A 325 -13.74 -28.51 -27.28
C THR A 325 -13.84 -27.07 -27.77
N PHE A 326 -14.65 -26.83 -28.81
CA PHE A 326 -14.81 -25.50 -29.38
C PHE A 326 -15.42 -24.52 -28.34
N LEU A 327 -16.45 -24.96 -27.61
CA LEU A 327 -17.10 -24.17 -26.57
C LEU A 327 -16.12 -23.87 -25.42
N ALA A 328 -15.38 -24.87 -24.95
CA ALA A 328 -14.39 -24.68 -23.90
C ALA A 328 -13.28 -23.70 -24.32
N MET A 329 -12.75 -23.84 -25.55
CA MET A 329 -11.75 -22.91 -26.09
C MET A 329 -12.30 -21.48 -26.16
N LEU A 330 -13.53 -21.29 -26.62
CA LEU A 330 -14.14 -19.96 -26.68
C LEU A 330 -14.23 -19.33 -25.29
N ILE A 331 -14.77 -20.07 -24.30
CA ILE A 331 -14.89 -19.57 -22.93
C ILE A 331 -13.53 -19.28 -22.31
N LEU A 332 -12.56 -20.20 -22.43
CA LEU A 332 -11.21 -20.01 -21.89
C LEU A 332 -10.50 -18.81 -22.54
N THR A 333 -10.69 -18.59 -23.85
CA THR A 333 -10.12 -17.42 -24.55
C THR A 333 -10.71 -16.12 -24.04
N VAL A 334 -12.03 -16.04 -23.82
CA VAL A 334 -12.68 -14.86 -23.25
C VAL A 334 -12.17 -14.60 -21.82
N LEU A 335 -12.10 -15.63 -20.98
CA LEU A 335 -11.57 -15.51 -19.63
C LEU A 335 -10.11 -15.04 -19.63
N LEU A 336 -9.29 -15.56 -20.56
CA LEU A 336 -7.89 -15.17 -20.72
C LEU A 336 -7.77 -13.70 -21.12
N SER A 337 -8.57 -13.23 -22.07
CA SER A 337 -8.61 -11.83 -22.49
C SER A 337 -8.96 -10.92 -21.32
N LEU A 338 -10.04 -11.23 -20.57
CA LEU A 338 -10.43 -10.47 -19.38
C LEU A 338 -9.32 -10.43 -18.32
N LYS A 339 -8.64 -11.55 -18.10
CA LYS A 339 -7.53 -11.61 -17.16
C LYS A 339 -6.34 -10.77 -17.63
N GLN A 340 -6.02 -10.82 -18.92
CA GLN A 340 -4.94 -10.04 -19.51
C GLN A 340 -5.22 -8.53 -19.42
N ASP A 341 -6.46 -8.10 -19.67
CA ASP A 341 -6.86 -6.69 -19.53
C ASP A 341 -6.72 -6.18 -18.11
N LEU A 342 -7.10 -6.99 -17.12
CA LEU A 342 -6.92 -6.63 -15.70
C LEU A 342 -5.44 -6.52 -15.31
N LEU A 343 -4.61 -7.47 -15.76
CA LEU A 343 -3.17 -7.47 -15.46
C LEU A 343 -2.44 -6.32 -16.15
N SER A 344 -2.75 -6.05 -17.42
CA SER A 344 -2.12 -4.96 -18.18
C SER A 344 -2.47 -3.59 -17.60
N SER A 345 -3.73 -3.39 -17.18
CA SER A 345 -4.16 -2.14 -16.53
C SER A 345 -3.47 -1.92 -15.18
N ASP A 346 -3.21 -2.98 -14.41
CA ASP A 346 -2.45 -2.89 -13.16
C ASP A 346 -0.97 -2.58 -13.40
N LEU A 347 -0.37 -3.21 -14.41
CA LEU A 347 1.01 -2.94 -14.78
C LEU A 347 1.21 -1.48 -15.21
N ILE A 348 0.34 -0.98 -16.09
CA ILE A 348 0.38 0.43 -16.56
C ILE A 348 0.25 1.40 -15.38
N ARG A 349 -0.66 1.11 -14.44
CA ARG A 349 -0.83 1.94 -13.25
C ARG A 349 0.41 1.94 -12.36
N SER A 350 0.96 0.77 -12.05
CA SER A 350 2.17 0.63 -11.23
C SER A 350 3.38 1.32 -11.87
N LEU A 351 3.53 1.20 -13.20
CA LEU A 351 4.58 1.90 -13.94
C LEU A 351 4.42 3.42 -13.86
N ARG A 352 3.17 3.91 -13.94
CA ARG A 352 2.88 5.35 -13.84
C ARG A 352 3.18 5.88 -12.43
N GLU A 353 2.78 5.16 -11.39
CA GLU A 353 3.09 5.51 -9.99
C GLU A 353 4.61 5.49 -9.72
N ALA A 354 5.33 4.48 -10.22
CA ALA A 354 6.78 4.41 -10.10
C ALA A 354 7.50 5.55 -10.83
N ASN A 355 7.02 5.91 -12.03
CA ASN A 355 7.59 7.01 -12.80
C ASN A 355 7.38 8.36 -12.09
N LEU A 356 6.20 8.62 -11.55
CA LEU A 356 5.92 9.83 -10.76
C LEU A 356 6.81 9.90 -9.51
N ALA A 357 6.98 8.79 -8.80
CA ALA A 357 7.88 8.72 -7.65
C ALA A 357 9.34 9.01 -8.04
N CYS A 358 9.79 8.49 -9.18
CA CYS A 358 11.14 8.73 -9.70
C CYS A 358 11.38 10.19 -10.05
N VAL A 359 10.41 10.84 -10.73
CA VAL A 359 10.48 12.28 -11.06
C VAL A 359 10.53 13.13 -9.79
N ASN A 360 9.68 12.83 -8.80
CA ASN A 360 9.68 13.57 -7.53
C ASN A 360 11.00 13.40 -6.77
N LEU A 361 11.54 12.18 -6.75
CA LEU A 361 12.84 11.90 -6.12
C LEU A 361 13.97 12.69 -6.82
N SER A 362 13.99 12.71 -8.16
CA SER A 362 14.96 13.46 -8.94
C SER A 362 14.90 14.97 -8.63
N ASN A 363 13.70 15.53 -8.59
CA ASN A 363 13.51 16.95 -8.26
C ASN A 363 13.96 17.27 -6.83
N THR A 364 13.66 16.39 -5.87
CA THR A 364 14.09 16.57 -4.48
C THR A 364 15.61 16.46 -4.36
N HIS A 365 16.22 15.53 -5.08
CA HIS A 365 17.68 15.36 -5.09
C HIS A 365 18.40 16.59 -5.69
N GLN A 366 17.88 17.14 -6.80
CA GLN A 366 18.42 18.37 -7.38
C GLN A 366 18.35 19.55 -6.40
N ARG A 367 17.22 19.71 -5.69
CA ARG A 367 17.08 20.73 -4.64
C ARG A 367 18.09 20.54 -3.51
N MET A 368 18.28 19.30 -3.03
CA MET A 368 19.30 19.00 -2.01
C MET A 368 20.71 19.37 -2.47
N LEU A 369 21.08 19.05 -3.71
CA LEU A 369 22.39 19.40 -4.25
C LEU A 369 22.60 20.91 -4.34
N GLN A 370 21.58 21.69 -4.65
CA GLN A 370 21.66 23.15 -4.64
C GLN A 370 21.87 23.71 -3.24
N VAL A 371 21.13 23.20 -2.24
CA VAL A 371 21.30 23.59 -0.83
C VAL A 371 22.68 23.22 -0.32
N GLU A 372 23.17 22.01 -0.61
CA GLU A 372 24.50 21.56 -0.21
C GLU A 372 25.62 22.43 -0.82
N LYS A 373 25.50 22.80 -2.11
CA LYS A 373 26.44 23.74 -2.76
C LYS A 373 26.46 25.11 -2.08
N LEU A 374 25.27 25.64 -1.74
CA LEU A 374 25.17 26.93 -1.06
C LEU A 374 25.76 26.88 0.35
N ALA A 375 25.49 25.83 1.11
CA ALA A 375 26.05 25.62 2.45
C ALA A 375 27.58 25.49 2.42
N SER A 376 28.12 24.72 1.47
CA SER A 376 29.59 24.56 1.29
C SER A 376 30.23 25.89 0.93
N LEU A 377 29.62 26.66 0.01
CA LEU A 377 30.11 27.98 -0.36
C LEU A 377 30.04 28.93 0.83
N GLY A 378 28.98 28.91 1.62
CA GLY A 378 28.83 29.70 2.83
C GLY A 378 29.99 29.45 3.83
N GLN A 379 30.38 28.18 4.08
CA GLN A 379 31.50 27.86 4.97
C GLN A 379 32.84 28.43 4.49
N VAL A 380 33.10 28.39 3.19
CA VAL A 380 34.34 28.97 2.62
C VAL A 380 34.34 30.49 2.78
N VAL A 381 33.22 31.13 2.44
CA VAL A 381 33.04 32.58 2.57
C VAL A 381 33.21 33.02 4.05
N ALA A 382 32.63 32.29 5.00
CA ALA A 382 32.77 32.58 6.42
C ALA A 382 34.24 32.54 6.89
N ARG A 383 34.98 31.51 6.47
CA ARG A 383 36.42 31.39 6.83
C ARG A 383 37.23 32.56 6.28
N VAL A 384 37.06 32.91 5.01
CA VAL A 384 37.77 34.03 4.36
C VAL A 384 37.40 35.35 5.02
N ALA A 385 36.08 35.61 5.21
CA ALA A 385 35.59 36.84 5.82
C ALA A 385 36.16 37.03 7.25
N ASN A 386 36.24 35.96 8.07
CA ASN A 386 36.78 36.04 9.40
C ASN A 386 38.30 36.39 9.44
N VAL A 387 39.07 35.86 8.48
CA VAL A 387 40.49 36.19 8.37
C VAL A 387 40.68 37.65 7.99
N VAL A 388 39.97 38.10 6.98
CA VAL A 388 40.02 39.51 6.51
C VAL A 388 39.49 40.48 7.57
N LYS A 389 38.42 40.13 8.30
CA LYS A 389 37.88 40.94 9.40
C LYS A 389 38.92 41.22 10.50
N LYS A 390 39.73 40.22 10.87
CA LYS A 390 40.81 40.43 11.83
C LYS A 390 41.86 41.42 11.33
N ALA A 391 42.22 41.37 10.03
CA ALA A 391 43.16 42.29 9.44
C ALA A 391 42.57 43.73 9.38
N VAL A 392 41.30 43.87 9.01
CA VAL A 392 40.62 45.19 8.97
C VAL A 392 40.47 45.79 10.37
N ALA A 393 40.15 44.98 11.38
CA ALA A 393 40.08 45.43 12.77
C ALA A 393 41.45 45.92 13.28
N ALA A 394 42.53 45.24 12.95
CA ALA A 394 43.88 45.71 13.27
C ALA A 394 44.23 47.02 12.58
N THR A 395 43.86 47.18 11.29
CA THR A 395 44.03 48.40 10.53
C THR A 395 43.23 49.56 11.13
N LEU A 396 41.98 49.35 11.52
CA LEU A 396 41.14 50.33 12.19
C LEU A 396 41.74 50.77 13.52
N HIS A 397 42.21 49.82 14.32
CA HIS A 397 42.83 50.12 15.61
C HIS A 397 44.09 50.99 15.43
N SER A 398 44.97 50.62 14.51
CA SER A 398 46.20 51.37 14.23
C SER A 398 45.90 52.77 13.64
N SER A 399 44.93 52.88 12.75
CA SER A 399 44.55 54.14 12.12
C SER A 399 43.89 55.09 13.13
N THR A 400 43.03 54.58 14.04
CA THR A 400 42.40 55.40 15.10
C THR A 400 43.43 55.92 16.11
N ALA A 401 44.48 55.15 16.41
CA ALA A 401 45.61 55.63 17.22
C ALA A 401 46.36 56.80 16.53
N LEU A 402 46.63 56.64 15.23
CA LEU A 402 47.29 57.68 14.44
C LEU A 402 46.49 58.98 14.31
N ILE A 403 45.14 58.91 14.26
CA ILE A 403 44.27 60.11 14.25
C ILE A 403 44.39 60.87 15.59
N ARG A 404 44.54 60.14 16.71
CA ARG A 404 44.64 60.72 18.03
C ARG A 404 45.94 61.54 18.20
N ASP A 405 47.01 61.09 17.58
CA ASP A 405 48.32 61.71 17.64
C ASP A 405 48.57 62.80 16.58
N ALA A 406 47.74 62.85 15.52
CA ALA A 406 47.88 63.82 14.43
C ALA A 406 47.30 65.18 14.76
N ALA A 407 48.03 66.27 14.51
CA ALA A 407 47.60 67.64 14.75
C ALA A 407 46.34 67.96 13.87
N ALA A 408 45.39 68.72 14.44
CA ALA A 408 44.19 69.17 13.77
C ALA A 408 44.54 70.01 12.51
N GLY A 409 44.04 69.62 11.32
CA GLY A 409 44.28 70.33 10.04
C GLY A 409 45.52 69.84 9.28
N SER A 410 46.25 68.83 9.71
CA SER A 410 47.38 68.30 8.98
C SER A 410 46.95 67.44 7.76
N PRO A 411 47.68 67.45 6.63
CA PRO A 411 47.40 66.58 5.49
C PRO A 411 47.36 65.10 5.83
N THR A 412 48.18 64.69 6.79
CA THR A 412 48.30 63.31 7.33
C THR A 412 46.99 62.87 8.01
N ARG A 413 46.32 63.77 8.73
CA ARG A 413 45.02 63.46 9.39
C ARG A 413 43.94 63.18 8.36
N GLY A 414 43.86 63.95 7.27
CA GLY A 414 42.88 63.71 6.19
C GLY A 414 43.12 62.40 5.44
N MET A 415 44.40 61.96 5.30
CA MET A 415 44.69 60.65 4.73
C MET A 415 44.27 59.49 5.66
N VAL A 416 44.51 59.60 6.97
CA VAL A 416 44.16 58.58 7.95
C VAL A 416 42.62 58.53 8.13
N GLU A 417 41.90 59.66 8.08
CA GLU A 417 40.43 59.69 8.10
C GLU A 417 39.82 58.94 6.89
N LYS A 418 40.42 59.11 5.69
CA LYS A 418 40.04 58.33 4.51
C LYS A 418 40.31 56.83 4.70
N LEU A 419 41.46 56.43 5.29
CA LEU A 419 41.78 55.05 5.59
C LEU A 419 40.76 54.43 6.57
N VAL A 420 40.40 55.13 7.65
CA VAL A 420 39.36 54.71 8.61
C VAL A 420 37.99 54.53 7.94
N SER A 421 37.61 55.47 7.08
CA SER A 421 36.37 55.40 6.32
C SER A 421 36.35 54.18 5.39
N GLN A 422 37.45 53.88 4.70
CA GLN A 422 37.55 52.69 3.83
C GLN A 422 37.55 51.39 4.66
N ALA A 423 38.22 51.36 5.81
CA ALA A 423 38.25 50.20 6.70
C ALA A 423 36.86 49.89 7.29
N HIS A 424 36.09 50.92 7.70
CA HIS A 424 34.69 50.75 8.11
C HIS A 424 33.81 50.21 7.00
N ARG A 425 34.00 50.69 5.77
CA ARG A 425 33.26 50.22 4.59
C ARG A 425 33.59 48.72 4.33
N THR A 426 34.86 48.35 4.44
CA THR A 426 35.27 46.94 4.28
C THR A 426 34.71 46.07 5.39
N ASP A 427 34.67 46.54 6.64
CA ASP A 427 34.05 45.82 7.77
C ASP A 427 32.57 45.59 7.56
N ALA A 428 31.83 46.55 7.06
CA ALA A 428 30.41 46.42 6.70
C ALA A 428 30.19 45.36 5.60
N LEU A 429 31.04 45.32 4.56
CA LEU A 429 31.00 44.32 3.51
C LEU A 429 31.29 42.90 4.07
N LEU A 430 32.26 42.77 4.97
CA LEU A 430 32.57 41.48 5.63
C LEU A 430 31.46 41.00 6.53
N ASN A 431 30.78 41.90 7.25
CA ASN A 431 29.61 41.56 8.06
C ASN A 431 28.45 41.04 7.18
N ASN A 432 28.22 41.61 6.03
CA ASN A 432 27.23 41.12 5.06
C ASN A 432 27.61 39.75 4.51
N MET A 433 28.92 39.47 4.27
CA MET A 433 29.42 38.15 3.86
C MET A 433 29.22 37.11 4.97
N LEU A 434 29.49 37.47 6.22
CA LEU A 434 29.31 36.59 7.37
C LEU A 434 27.83 36.28 7.63
N SER A 435 26.94 37.24 7.45
CA SER A 435 25.50 37.01 7.62
C SER A 435 24.93 36.04 6.57
N PHE A 436 25.52 35.99 5.37
CA PHE A 436 25.20 34.96 4.35
C PHE A 436 25.69 33.55 4.75
N ALA A 437 26.84 33.49 5.45
CA ALA A 437 27.55 32.24 5.73
C ALA A 437 27.16 31.58 7.07
N CYS A 438 26.60 32.31 8.02
CA CYS A 438 26.25 31.81 9.36
C CYS A 438 24.78 31.39 9.43
N GLU A 439 24.53 30.10 9.45
CA GLU A 439 23.23 29.53 9.83
C GLU A 439 23.05 29.62 11.35
N SER A 440 22.32 30.62 11.82
CA SER A 440 21.78 30.60 13.19
C SER A 440 20.44 29.86 13.19
N PRO A 441 20.11 29.10 14.24
CA PRO A 441 18.78 28.50 14.36
C PRO A 441 17.68 29.55 14.19
N LEU A 442 16.62 29.20 13.44
CA LEU A 442 15.48 30.09 13.24
C LEU A 442 14.65 30.20 14.52
N GLU A 443 14.31 31.40 14.95
CA GLU A 443 13.37 31.66 16.02
C GLU A 443 11.97 31.93 15.45
N ILE A 444 11.28 30.85 15.08
CA ILE A 444 9.94 30.95 14.46
C ILE A 444 8.91 31.38 15.49
N ALA A 445 8.24 32.50 15.21
CA ALA A 445 7.15 33.05 16.00
C ALA A 445 5.98 33.51 15.10
N SER A 446 4.83 33.83 15.69
CA SER A 446 3.72 34.46 14.96
C SER A 446 4.05 35.93 14.69
N VAL A 447 4.21 36.33 13.44
CA VAL A 447 4.66 37.67 13.03
C VAL A 447 3.58 38.38 12.22
N ASP A 448 3.24 39.62 12.61
CA ASP A 448 2.44 40.53 11.80
C ASP A 448 3.36 41.25 10.78
N LEU A 449 3.21 40.87 9.51
CA LEU A 449 4.03 41.44 8.42
C LEU A 449 3.79 42.95 8.19
N ARG A 450 2.63 43.51 8.56
CA ARG A 450 2.37 44.95 8.45
C ARG A 450 3.23 45.74 9.43
N GLN A 451 3.30 45.27 10.69
CA GLN A 451 4.14 45.90 11.71
C GLN A 451 5.61 45.79 11.32
N LEU A 452 6.03 44.61 10.85
CA LEU A 452 7.40 44.37 10.44
C LEU A 452 7.80 45.25 9.25
N LEU A 453 6.90 45.39 8.25
CA LEU A 453 7.12 46.27 7.11
C LEU A 453 7.19 47.75 7.51
N SER A 454 6.32 48.19 8.42
CA SER A 454 6.37 49.57 8.96
C SER A 454 7.71 49.83 9.66
N ALA A 455 8.23 48.87 10.41
CA ALA A 455 9.56 48.97 11.04
C ALA A 455 10.68 49.07 9.96
N ALA A 456 10.62 48.24 8.90
CA ALA A 456 11.58 48.26 7.80
C ALA A 456 11.61 49.61 7.09
N VAL A 457 10.43 50.16 6.77
CA VAL A 457 10.27 51.47 6.15
C VAL A 457 10.86 52.58 7.04
N GLY A 458 10.59 52.54 8.36
CA GLY A 458 11.13 53.47 9.33
C GLY A 458 12.66 53.45 9.41
N LEU A 459 13.25 52.26 9.39
CA LEU A 459 14.70 52.07 9.47
C LEU A 459 15.43 52.54 8.21
N THR A 460 14.85 52.34 7.04
CA THR A 460 15.44 52.78 5.76
C THR A 460 15.32 54.28 5.51
N ARG A 461 14.49 54.98 6.32
CA ARG A 461 14.19 56.42 6.15
C ARG A 461 13.76 56.79 4.73
N VAL A 462 13.26 55.84 3.94
CA VAL A 462 12.86 56.07 2.55
C VAL A 462 11.75 57.11 2.42
N GLY A 463 10.86 57.17 3.41
CA GLY A 463 9.79 58.19 3.45
C GLY A 463 10.26 59.64 3.70
N GLN A 464 11.53 59.86 4.07
CA GLN A 464 12.14 61.16 4.26
C GLN A 464 12.92 61.61 3.02
N ASN A 465 13.08 60.75 2.00
CA ASN A 465 13.81 61.05 0.79
C ASN A 465 12.88 61.80 -0.21
N PRO A 466 13.12 63.08 -0.51
CA PRO A 466 12.23 63.87 -1.36
C PRO A 466 12.19 63.42 -2.84
N ARG A 467 13.11 62.51 -3.23
CA ARG A 467 13.19 61.97 -4.59
C ARG A 467 12.36 60.70 -4.78
N ILE A 468 11.83 60.13 -3.69
CA ILE A 468 11.13 58.84 -3.72
C ILE A 468 9.73 59.01 -3.16
N GLN A 469 8.73 58.69 -3.99
CA GLN A 469 7.35 58.59 -3.54
C GLN A 469 7.12 57.19 -3.00
N LEU A 470 6.99 57.05 -1.66
CA LEU A 470 6.67 55.77 -1.03
C LEU A 470 5.17 55.63 -0.87
N GLU A 471 4.63 54.48 -1.30
CA GLU A 471 3.25 54.09 -1.07
C GLU A 471 3.20 52.69 -0.52
N VAL A 472 2.48 52.49 0.60
CA VAL A 472 2.24 51.15 1.20
C VAL A 472 0.75 50.87 1.15
N ARG A 473 0.38 49.74 0.51
CA ARG A 473 -1.01 49.28 0.34
C ARG A 473 -1.21 47.95 1.02
N SER A 474 -2.40 47.73 1.60
CA SER A 474 -2.82 46.45 2.15
C SER A 474 -4.17 46.08 1.55
N GLU A 475 -4.26 44.95 0.91
CA GLU A 475 -5.46 44.42 0.28
C GLU A 475 -6.11 43.38 1.21
N GLY A 476 -7.13 43.82 1.98
CA GLY A 476 -7.85 42.97 2.93
C GLY A 476 -7.16 42.76 4.28
N GLU A 477 -7.64 41.80 5.04
CA GLU A 477 -7.02 41.39 6.31
C GLU A 477 -5.81 40.49 6.04
N ILE A 478 -4.67 40.85 6.61
CA ILE A 478 -3.43 40.11 6.46
C ILE A 478 -3.23 39.28 7.72
N PRO A 479 -3.30 37.94 7.64
CA PRO A 479 -3.05 37.03 8.76
C PRO A 479 -1.57 37.05 9.14
N SER A 480 -1.29 36.65 10.39
CA SER A 480 0.09 36.45 10.85
C SER A 480 0.73 35.26 10.14
N VAL A 481 2.03 35.32 9.96
CA VAL A 481 2.86 34.25 9.38
C VAL A 481 3.74 33.63 10.46
N ALA A 482 4.09 32.35 10.32
CA ALA A 482 5.07 31.68 11.16
C ALA A 482 6.48 31.99 10.64
N ALA A 483 7.18 32.93 11.28
CA ALA A 483 8.47 33.39 10.77
C ALA A 483 9.41 33.88 11.89
N ASP A 484 10.71 33.95 11.57
CA ASP A 484 11.70 34.69 12.37
C ASP A 484 11.65 36.16 11.94
N SER A 485 11.14 37.01 12.85
CA SER A 485 10.93 38.43 12.58
C SER A 485 12.22 39.16 12.19
N SER A 486 13.35 38.79 12.78
CA SER A 486 14.66 39.41 12.52
C SER A 486 15.16 39.12 11.11
N ARG A 487 14.96 37.87 10.68
CA ARG A 487 15.36 37.41 9.34
C ARG A 487 14.45 37.99 8.23
N ILE A 488 13.14 38.03 8.46
CA ILE A 488 12.23 38.62 7.47
C ILE A 488 12.42 40.15 7.42
N LEU A 489 12.69 40.80 8.55
CA LEU A 489 13.08 42.21 8.57
C LEU A 489 14.30 42.47 7.68
N GLN A 490 15.33 41.63 7.76
CA GLN A 490 16.52 41.71 6.92
C GLN A 490 16.17 41.58 5.44
N VAL A 491 15.25 40.68 5.05
CA VAL A 491 14.76 40.57 3.66
C VAL A 491 14.12 41.88 3.21
N PHE A 492 13.22 42.44 4.01
CA PHE A 492 12.52 43.69 3.66
C PHE A 492 13.50 44.85 3.52
N LEU A 493 14.44 45.02 4.46
CA LEU A 493 15.45 46.05 4.41
C LEU A 493 16.31 45.95 3.13
N GLN A 494 16.68 44.73 2.74
CA GLN A 494 17.50 44.52 1.57
C GLN A 494 16.76 44.81 0.25
N ILE A 495 15.49 44.42 0.14
CA ILE A 495 14.69 44.67 -1.07
C ILE A 495 14.33 46.15 -1.16
N ILE A 496 13.92 46.81 -0.07
CA ILE A 496 13.66 48.26 -0.02
C ILE A 496 14.92 49.03 -0.39
N GLY A 497 16.08 48.65 0.20
CA GLY A 497 17.36 49.29 -0.11
C GLY A 497 17.74 49.20 -1.59
N ASN A 498 17.55 48.05 -2.21
CA ASN A 498 17.80 47.86 -3.63
C ASN A 498 16.85 48.72 -4.49
N GLY A 499 15.56 48.82 -4.14
CA GLY A 499 14.60 49.66 -4.82
C GLY A 499 14.94 51.15 -4.71
N VAL A 500 15.37 51.58 -3.51
CA VAL A 500 15.85 52.98 -3.29
C VAL A 500 17.05 53.28 -4.18
N ASP A 501 18.07 52.43 -4.18
CA ASP A 501 19.28 52.62 -5.00
C ASP A 501 18.93 52.71 -6.48
N ALA A 502 18.03 51.85 -6.99
CA ALA A 502 17.62 51.84 -8.38
C ALA A 502 16.83 53.11 -8.79
N VAL A 503 16.00 53.65 -7.90
CA VAL A 503 15.26 54.89 -8.12
C VAL A 503 16.20 56.09 -8.06
N GLU A 504 17.14 56.12 -7.12
CA GLU A 504 18.14 57.22 -7.02
C GLU A 504 19.07 57.26 -8.24
N GLU A 505 19.44 56.10 -8.79
CA GLU A 505 20.25 56.03 -10.02
C GLU A 505 19.53 56.67 -11.23
N LYS A 506 18.20 56.55 -11.27
CA LYS A 506 17.34 57.15 -12.28
C LYS A 506 17.05 58.64 -12.02
N GLY A 507 17.30 59.10 -10.78
CA GLY A 507 17.12 60.47 -10.33
C GLY A 507 15.93 60.69 -9.40
N SER A 508 14.74 60.21 -9.73
CA SER A 508 13.55 60.24 -8.88
C SER A 508 12.52 59.20 -9.35
N GLY A 509 11.62 58.78 -8.45
CA GLY A 509 10.60 57.80 -8.80
C GLY A 509 9.72 57.39 -7.63
N SER A 510 9.12 56.22 -7.76
CA SER A 510 8.20 55.66 -6.74
C SER A 510 8.62 54.24 -6.31
N LEU A 511 8.35 53.92 -5.04
CA LEU A 511 8.40 52.59 -4.48
C LEU A 511 7.01 52.28 -3.91
N VAL A 512 6.34 51.30 -4.49
CA VAL A 512 5.01 50.84 -4.05
C VAL A 512 5.15 49.47 -3.41
N ILE A 513 4.68 49.32 -2.18
CA ILE A 513 4.71 48.03 -1.47
C ILE A 513 3.28 47.59 -1.22
N THR A 514 2.91 46.41 -1.69
CA THR A 514 1.56 45.85 -1.58
C THR A 514 1.58 44.54 -0.84
N LEU A 515 0.73 44.42 0.21
CA LEU A 515 0.48 43.18 0.93
C LEU A 515 -0.88 42.64 0.52
N ARG A 516 -0.93 41.34 0.19
CA ARG A 516 -2.18 40.62 -0.12
C ARG A 516 -2.12 39.14 0.30
N VAL A 517 -3.27 38.52 0.35
CA VAL A 517 -3.37 37.06 0.60
C VAL A 517 -3.74 36.34 -0.68
N VAL A 518 -2.92 35.37 -1.07
CA VAL A 518 -3.12 34.55 -2.30
C VAL A 518 -2.91 33.09 -1.91
N HIS A 519 -3.90 32.22 -2.14
CA HIS A 519 -3.80 30.75 -1.94
C HIS A 519 -3.16 30.32 -0.61
N GLN A 520 -3.61 30.88 0.53
CA GLN A 520 -3.07 30.60 1.86
C GLN A 520 -1.62 31.07 2.09
N GLN A 521 -1.14 31.99 1.28
CA GLN A 521 0.14 32.66 1.49
C GLN A 521 -0.07 34.15 1.60
N VAL A 522 0.76 34.81 2.38
CA VAL A 522 0.84 36.28 2.40
C VAL A 522 1.93 36.68 1.43
N GLU A 523 1.53 37.43 0.40
CA GLU A 523 2.44 38.02 -0.57
C GLU A 523 2.74 39.48 -0.24
N VAL A 524 4.03 39.84 -0.27
CA VAL A 524 4.52 41.22 -0.16
C VAL A 524 5.23 41.56 -1.46
N GLU A 525 4.60 42.45 -2.26
CA GLU A 525 5.11 42.92 -3.53
C GLU A 525 5.80 44.25 -3.36
N PHE A 526 7.05 44.39 -3.82
CA PHE A 526 7.85 45.62 -3.82
C PHE A 526 8.06 46.03 -5.27
N ALA A 527 7.42 47.12 -5.71
CA ALA A 527 7.47 47.62 -7.07
C ALA A 527 8.19 48.97 -7.10
N ASP A 528 9.40 49.01 -7.62
CA ASP A 528 10.12 50.26 -7.89
C ASP A 528 9.90 50.79 -9.30
N SER A 529 10.22 52.04 -9.53
CA SER A 529 10.25 52.68 -10.86
C SER A 529 11.67 52.98 -11.34
N GLY A 530 12.66 52.25 -10.83
CA GLY A 530 14.08 52.44 -11.10
C GLY A 530 14.53 52.01 -12.49
N THR A 531 15.77 51.53 -12.57
CA THR A 531 16.45 51.13 -13.83
C THR A 531 15.97 49.77 -14.38
N GLY A 532 15.25 48.99 -13.58
CA GLY A 532 14.79 47.64 -13.94
C GLY A 532 15.87 46.55 -13.78
N LEU A 533 15.59 45.34 -14.30
CA LEU A 533 16.44 44.17 -14.19
C LEU A 533 17.16 43.90 -15.52
N LEU A 534 18.46 43.69 -15.49
CA LEU A 534 19.25 43.38 -16.70
C LEU A 534 19.12 41.89 -17.05
N GLU A 535 19.21 41.00 -16.05
CA GLU A 535 19.17 39.53 -16.17
C GLU A 535 18.33 38.95 -15.04
N PRO A 536 16.99 38.92 -15.16
CA PRO A 536 16.11 38.48 -14.09
C PRO A 536 16.38 37.05 -13.57
N GLU A 537 16.93 36.20 -14.43
CA GLU A 537 17.25 34.78 -14.12
C GLU A 537 18.41 34.66 -13.12
N HIS A 538 19.32 35.67 -13.09
CA HIS A 538 20.56 35.64 -12.32
C HIS A 538 20.55 36.53 -11.07
N VAL A 539 19.50 37.28 -10.80
CA VAL A 539 19.48 38.28 -9.70
C VAL A 539 19.63 37.65 -8.31
N PHE A 540 19.26 36.37 -8.16
CA PHE A 540 19.40 35.60 -6.92
C PHE A 540 20.69 34.81 -6.87
N ASP A 541 21.52 34.82 -7.92
CA ASP A 541 22.80 34.10 -7.90
C ASP A 541 23.79 34.81 -6.95
N PRO A 542 24.54 34.07 -6.14
CA PRO A 542 25.59 34.65 -5.29
C PRO A 542 26.61 35.40 -6.14
N PHE A 543 27.00 36.59 -5.66
CA PHE A 543 27.97 37.49 -6.28
C PHE A 543 27.49 38.21 -7.58
N TYR A 544 26.25 38.00 -8.01
CA TYR A 544 25.67 38.75 -9.11
C TYR A 544 25.35 40.17 -8.66
N THR A 545 25.88 41.17 -9.34
CA THR A 545 25.61 42.61 -9.09
C THR A 545 25.79 43.43 -10.34
N THR A 546 24.86 44.34 -10.57
CA THR A 546 24.93 45.37 -11.63
C THR A 546 25.58 46.67 -11.12
N LYS A 547 25.81 46.78 -9.80
CA LYS A 547 26.43 47.96 -9.19
C LYS A 547 27.94 47.96 -9.42
N GLY A 548 28.56 49.12 -9.71
CA GLY A 548 29.98 49.24 -9.97
C GLY A 548 30.87 48.69 -8.86
N VAL A 549 32.13 48.40 -9.20
CA VAL A 549 33.12 47.77 -8.30
C VAL A 549 33.20 48.50 -6.94
N GLY A 550 32.98 47.74 -5.85
CA GLY A 550 33.04 48.26 -4.47
C GLY A 550 31.73 48.89 -3.96
N LYS A 551 30.64 48.92 -4.73
CA LYS A 551 29.29 49.40 -4.31
C LYS A 551 28.35 48.30 -3.86
N GLY A 552 28.66 47.05 -4.19
CA GLY A 552 27.86 45.86 -3.77
C GLY A 552 28.64 44.58 -3.94
N VAL A 553 28.42 43.59 -3.09
CA VAL A 553 29.09 42.26 -3.13
C VAL A 553 28.25 41.25 -3.93
N GLY A 554 26.98 41.59 -4.26
CA GLY A 554 26.08 40.67 -4.95
C GLY A 554 25.57 39.52 -4.07
N LEU A 555 25.60 39.66 -2.72
CA LEU A 555 25.10 38.61 -1.79
C LEU A 555 23.72 38.94 -1.21
N GLY A 556 23.22 40.18 -1.38
CA GLY A 556 21.98 40.63 -0.73
C GLY A 556 20.75 39.84 -1.14
N LEU A 557 20.51 39.70 -2.44
CA LEU A 557 19.35 39.00 -2.98
C LEU A 557 19.46 37.45 -2.82
N SER A 558 20.67 36.90 -2.92
CA SER A 558 20.88 35.48 -2.65
C SER A 558 20.65 35.13 -1.16
N THR A 559 20.98 36.06 -0.25
CA THR A 559 20.65 35.94 1.18
C THR A 559 19.12 35.99 1.38
N CYS A 560 18.41 36.94 0.70
CA CYS A 560 16.94 36.99 0.75
C CYS A 560 16.31 35.70 0.27
N TYR A 561 16.81 35.12 -0.82
CA TYR A 561 16.35 33.84 -1.34
C TYR A 561 16.53 32.73 -0.30
N GLY A 562 17.70 32.61 0.33
CA GLY A 562 17.97 31.63 1.37
C GLY A 562 17.05 31.77 2.59
N ILE A 563 16.87 32.99 3.10
CA ILE A 563 15.99 33.27 4.24
C ILE A 563 14.54 32.91 3.92
N VAL A 564 14.00 33.36 2.80
CA VAL A 564 12.60 33.09 2.41
C VAL A 564 12.37 31.59 2.24
N ARG A 565 13.30 30.86 1.64
CA ARG A 565 13.23 29.39 1.49
C ARG A 565 13.29 28.64 2.82
N GLN A 566 14.06 29.12 3.81
CA GLN A 566 14.08 28.54 5.16
C GLN A 566 12.75 28.71 5.92
N HIS A 567 11.89 29.64 5.47
CA HIS A 567 10.54 29.87 5.99
C HIS A 567 9.45 29.19 5.15
N ASP A 568 9.79 28.22 4.30
CA ASP A 568 8.89 27.54 3.38
C ASP A 568 8.15 28.50 2.42
N GLY A 569 8.76 29.69 2.21
CA GLY A 569 8.27 30.73 1.33
C GLY A 569 8.87 30.67 -0.09
N ASP A 570 8.46 31.64 -0.91
CA ASP A 570 9.01 31.85 -2.24
C ASP A 570 9.35 33.32 -2.48
N ILE A 571 10.40 33.57 -3.26
CA ILE A 571 10.77 34.92 -3.70
C ILE A 571 11.00 34.90 -5.21
N SER A 572 10.38 35.86 -5.90
CA SER A 572 10.49 36.00 -7.33
C SER A 572 10.68 37.47 -7.73
N CYS A 573 11.14 37.69 -8.95
CA CYS A 573 11.28 39.02 -9.51
C CYS A 573 10.80 39.06 -10.97
N ARG A 574 10.39 40.23 -11.40
CA ARG A 574 10.00 40.50 -12.79
C ARG A 574 10.20 41.98 -13.11
N ASP A 575 10.33 42.31 -14.39
CA ASP A 575 10.31 43.70 -14.82
C ASP A 575 8.92 44.32 -14.63
N ARG A 576 8.89 45.59 -14.22
CA ARG A 576 7.68 46.37 -14.09
C ARG A 576 7.24 46.92 -15.43
N VAL A 577 5.96 46.77 -15.76
CA VAL A 577 5.37 47.41 -16.95
C VAL A 577 5.48 48.94 -16.79
N GLY A 578 6.20 49.61 -17.67
CA GLY A 578 6.49 51.05 -17.59
C GLY A 578 7.86 51.40 -17.01
N GLY A 579 8.69 50.41 -16.68
CA GLY A 579 10.07 50.55 -16.18
C GLY A 579 10.19 50.38 -14.67
N GLY A 580 11.28 49.78 -14.24
CA GLY A 580 11.57 49.39 -12.86
C GLY A 580 11.44 47.89 -12.64
N ALA A 581 11.57 47.44 -11.43
CA ALA A 581 11.49 46.02 -11.03
C ALA A 581 10.36 45.78 -10.03
N VAL A 582 9.90 44.54 -10.00
CA VAL A 582 8.93 44.04 -9.01
C VAL A 582 9.52 42.80 -8.36
N PHE A 583 9.69 42.85 -7.04
CA PHE A 583 10.06 41.70 -6.22
C PHE A 583 8.84 41.26 -5.41
N THR A 584 8.57 39.97 -5.41
CA THR A 584 7.45 39.35 -4.65
C THR A 584 7.99 38.32 -3.66
N VAL A 585 7.67 38.51 -2.40
CA VAL A 585 7.97 37.58 -1.31
C VAL A 585 6.66 36.93 -0.84
N SER A 586 6.59 35.61 -0.86
CA SER A 586 5.42 34.84 -0.44
C SER A 586 5.77 34.00 0.80
N LEU A 587 4.98 34.12 1.86
CA LEU A 587 5.18 33.37 3.11
C LEU A 587 3.89 32.61 3.48
N PRO A 588 3.97 31.38 4.00
CA PRO A 588 2.79 30.60 4.39
C PRO A 588 2.10 31.25 5.60
N VAL A 589 0.76 31.26 5.59
CA VAL A 589 -0.04 31.70 6.75
C VAL A 589 0.22 30.75 7.91
N ALA A 590 0.35 31.29 9.15
CA ALA A 590 0.52 30.49 10.34
C ALA A 590 -0.67 29.54 10.52
N SER A 591 -0.43 28.22 10.59
CA SER A 591 -1.46 27.26 10.95
C SER A 591 -1.81 27.39 12.44
N GLU A 592 -3.07 27.13 12.82
CA GLU A 592 -3.53 27.21 14.23
C GLU A 592 -2.69 26.35 15.20
N GLU A 593 -2.02 25.31 14.73
CA GLU A 593 -1.12 24.48 15.54
C GLU A 593 0.19 25.20 15.94
N ALA A 594 0.72 26.07 15.09
CA ALA A 594 1.94 26.82 15.38
C ALA A 594 1.71 27.90 16.45
N SER A 595 0.47 28.41 16.61
CA SER A 595 0.11 29.40 17.64
C SER A 595 0.07 28.82 19.06
N ARG A 596 0.05 27.49 19.23
CA ARG A 596 -0.02 26.82 20.56
C ARG A 596 1.35 26.50 21.18
N ILE A 597 2.43 26.62 20.44
CA ILE A 597 3.79 26.28 20.91
C ILE A 597 4.46 27.45 21.69
N SER A 598 3.92 28.65 21.65
CA SER A 598 4.56 29.85 22.21
C SER A 598 4.04 30.34 23.58
N LEU A 599 3.52 29.44 24.45
CA LEU A 599 3.31 29.76 25.87
C LEU A 599 4.10 28.76 26.73
N PRO A 600 5.26 29.13 27.29
CA PRO A 600 5.81 28.39 28.41
C PRO A 600 4.85 28.58 29.63
N ASN A 601 4.26 27.47 30.06
CA ASN A 601 3.49 27.37 31.30
C ASN A 601 4.42 27.76 32.47
N LEU A 602 4.42 29.01 32.87
CA LEU A 602 4.87 29.43 34.19
C LEU A 602 3.79 29.01 35.21
N ALA A 603 3.94 27.79 35.73
CA ALA A 603 3.24 27.38 36.93
C ALA A 603 3.71 28.27 38.09
N PRO A 604 2.81 28.80 38.95
CA PRO A 604 3.23 29.55 40.12
C PRO A 604 3.92 28.61 41.11
N VAL A 605 5.14 28.97 41.51
CA VAL A 605 5.83 28.34 42.61
C VAL A 605 5.07 28.76 43.87
N GLU A 606 4.25 27.86 44.42
CA GLU A 606 3.75 28.00 45.81
C GLU A 606 4.92 27.67 46.73
N GLY A 607 5.32 28.71 47.49
CA GLY A 607 6.23 28.58 48.60
C GLY A 607 5.54 28.05 49.84
N SER A 608 6.12 27.06 50.43
CA SER A 608 6.36 26.93 51.92
C SER A 608 7.16 25.64 52.16
#